data_884fc37d005bb19f9b132ef29185e76c
#
_entry.id   884fc37d005bb19f9b132ef29185e76c
#
_cell.length_a   1.000
_cell.length_b   1.000
_cell.length_c   1.000
_cell.angle_alpha   90.00
_cell.angle_beta   90.00
_cell.angle_gamma   90.00
#
_symmetry.space_group_name_H-M   'P 1'
#
loop_
_entity.id
_entity.type
_entity.pdbx_description
1 polymer ?
#
loop_
_entity_poly.entity_id
_entity_poly.type
_entity_poly.pdbx_seq_one_letter_code
_entity_poly.pdbx_strand_id
1 'polypeptide(L)'
;MKLDWIDVIIFAVYIIGIVVLGLYAPKKRSSSKRDYFLAGDKLPWWMIGGSIIAANISSHHLVGAMGAAYSRGFVAITLEWGAILIGFNALLWIFLPFYIRNGFYTIPEYLEKRYGNATRVLYAILILFTYVFVEIGAVLYLGGLSLHALFGIPI
;
A
#
# COMPACT_ATOMS: atom_id res chain seq x y z
N MET A 1 -18.78 19.23 10.54
CA MET A 1 -18.92 19.71 9.16
C MET A 1 -20.02 18.88 8.53
N LYS A 2 -21.02 19.49 7.90
CA LYS A 2 -22.02 18.70 7.15
C LYS A 2 -21.57 18.67 5.70
N LEU A 3 -21.45 17.48 5.13
CA LEU A 3 -21.17 17.31 3.70
C LEU A 3 -22.30 17.96 2.89
N ASP A 4 -21.92 18.76 1.92
CA ASP A 4 -22.85 19.34 0.98
C ASP A 4 -23.20 18.31 -0.11
N TRP A 5 -24.34 18.48 -0.78
CA TRP A 5 -24.76 17.59 -1.87
C TRP A 5 -23.72 17.48 -2.98
N ILE A 6 -22.95 18.53 -3.20
CA ILE A 6 -21.84 18.56 -4.16
C ILE A 6 -20.77 17.55 -3.79
N ASP A 7 -20.39 17.46 -2.51
CA ASP A 7 -19.37 16.51 -2.03
C ASP A 7 -19.81 15.06 -2.26
N VAL A 8 -21.08 14.76 -2.00
CA VAL A 8 -21.66 13.43 -2.22
C VAL A 8 -21.65 13.05 -3.70
N ILE A 9 -21.99 13.99 -4.58
CA ILE A 9 -21.98 13.77 -6.03
C ILE A 9 -20.56 13.51 -6.52
N ILE A 10 -19.57 14.32 -6.10
CA ILE A 10 -18.17 14.16 -6.49
C ILE A 10 -17.67 12.77 -6.04
N PHE A 11 -17.98 12.37 -4.81
CA PHE A 11 -17.58 11.07 -4.27
C PHE A 11 -18.23 9.92 -5.05
N ALA A 12 -19.53 10.02 -5.34
CA ALA A 12 -20.24 9.01 -6.12
C ALA A 12 -19.69 8.86 -7.55
N VAL A 13 -19.45 9.98 -8.24
CA VAL A 13 -18.87 10.02 -9.58
C VAL A 13 -17.47 9.39 -9.58
N TYR A 14 -16.66 9.71 -8.58
CA TYR A 14 -15.31 9.14 -8.43
C TYR A 14 -15.36 7.62 -8.24
N ILE A 15 -16.18 7.12 -7.33
CA ILE A 15 -16.33 5.67 -7.08
C ILE A 15 -16.84 4.94 -8.33
N ILE A 16 -17.91 5.46 -8.96
CA ILE A 16 -18.46 4.87 -10.18
C ILE A 16 -17.39 4.89 -11.29
N GLY A 17 -16.66 5.98 -11.44
CA GLY A 17 -15.58 6.10 -12.42
C GLY A 17 -14.49 5.04 -12.26
N ILE A 18 -14.03 4.80 -11.03
CA ILE A 18 -13.02 3.77 -10.73
C ILE A 18 -13.57 2.37 -11.03
N VAL A 19 -14.80 2.07 -10.61
CA VAL A 19 -15.43 0.77 -10.87
C VAL A 19 -15.58 0.53 -12.37
N VAL A 20 -16.06 1.52 -13.10
CA VAL A 20 -16.22 1.45 -14.56
C VAL A 20 -14.85 1.23 -15.22
N LEU A 21 -13.82 2.00 -14.87
CA LEU A 21 -12.46 1.82 -15.40
C LEU A 21 -11.93 0.41 -15.09
N GLY A 22 -12.15 -0.11 -13.88
CA GLY A 22 -11.73 -1.47 -13.51
C GLY A 22 -12.46 -2.57 -14.30
N LEU A 23 -13.73 -2.37 -14.61
CA LEU A 23 -14.53 -3.33 -15.40
C LEU A 23 -14.15 -3.30 -16.90
N TYR A 24 -13.83 -2.12 -17.43
CA TYR A 24 -13.40 -1.95 -18.83
C TYR A 24 -11.92 -2.26 -19.04
N ALA A 25 -11.11 -2.32 -17.98
CA ALA A 25 -9.71 -2.71 -18.10
C ALA A 25 -9.61 -4.12 -18.73
N PRO A 26 -8.79 -4.29 -19.78
CA PRO A 26 -8.71 -5.55 -20.50
C PRO A 26 -8.27 -6.67 -19.56
N LYS A 27 -9.13 -7.68 -19.38
CA LYS A 27 -8.85 -8.90 -18.60
C LYS A 27 -7.86 -9.77 -19.38
N LYS A 28 -6.61 -9.35 -19.48
CA LYS A 28 -5.56 -10.18 -20.03
C LYS A 28 -5.26 -11.30 -19.02
N ARG A 29 -5.58 -12.55 -19.38
CA ARG A 29 -5.22 -13.72 -18.57
C ARG A 29 -3.70 -13.76 -18.47
N SER A 30 -3.19 -13.65 -17.25
CA SER A 30 -1.78 -13.88 -16.95
C SER A 30 -1.46 -15.34 -17.24
N SER A 31 -0.57 -15.59 -18.20
CA SER A 31 -0.19 -16.94 -18.63
C SER A 31 1.04 -17.47 -17.88
N SER A 32 1.76 -16.60 -17.16
CA SER A 32 2.96 -16.96 -16.41
C SER A 32 3.10 -16.20 -15.10
N LYS A 33 3.96 -16.70 -14.18
CA LYS A 33 4.31 -15.99 -12.94
C LYS A 33 4.88 -14.60 -13.24
N ARG A 34 5.66 -14.47 -14.30
CA ARG A 34 6.25 -13.22 -14.74
C ARG A 34 5.19 -12.20 -15.18
N ASP A 35 4.18 -12.65 -15.94
CA ASP A 35 3.07 -11.78 -16.34
C ASP A 35 2.26 -11.29 -15.14
N TYR A 36 2.08 -12.13 -14.14
CA TYR A 36 1.34 -11.78 -12.93
C TYR A 36 2.07 -10.75 -12.07
N PHE A 37 3.37 -10.96 -11.79
CA PHE A 37 4.13 -10.07 -10.89
C PHE A 37 4.73 -8.84 -11.59
N LEU A 38 5.06 -8.94 -12.88
CA LEU A 38 5.75 -7.88 -13.61
C LEU A 38 4.90 -7.29 -14.75
N ALA A 39 3.63 -7.67 -14.86
CA ALA A 39 2.75 -7.27 -15.97
C ALA A 39 3.40 -7.46 -17.36
N GLY A 40 4.21 -8.51 -17.50
CA GLY A 40 4.95 -8.82 -18.73
C GLY A 40 6.00 -7.78 -19.14
N ASP A 41 6.54 -7.03 -18.19
CA ASP A 41 7.53 -5.94 -18.40
C ASP A 41 7.04 -4.81 -19.32
N LYS A 42 5.73 -4.59 -19.41
CA LYS A 42 5.10 -3.62 -20.35
C LYS A 42 4.65 -2.32 -19.70
N LEU A 43 4.74 -2.23 -18.36
CA LEU A 43 4.31 -1.03 -17.66
C LEU A 43 5.36 0.08 -17.77
N PRO A 44 4.98 1.30 -18.16
CA PRO A 44 5.89 2.43 -18.16
C PRO A 44 6.22 2.84 -16.72
N TRP A 45 7.39 3.42 -16.50
CA TRP A 45 7.91 3.78 -15.18
C TRP A 45 6.96 4.67 -14.35
N TRP A 46 6.26 5.61 -15.00
CA TRP A 46 5.33 6.52 -14.33
C TRP A 46 4.07 5.79 -13.80
N MET A 47 3.62 4.73 -14.49
CA MET A 47 2.51 3.92 -14.03
C MET A 47 2.92 3.06 -12.82
N ILE A 48 4.13 2.53 -12.84
CA ILE A 48 4.71 1.81 -11.68
C ILE A 48 4.83 2.76 -10.50
N GLY A 49 5.44 3.93 -10.70
CA GLY A 49 5.58 4.94 -9.64
C GLY A 49 4.23 5.39 -9.08
N GLY A 50 3.26 5.70 -9.95
CA GLY A 50 1.91 6.07 -9.55
C GLY A 50 1.20 4.99 -8.74
N SER A 51 1.33 3.73 -9.14
CA SER A 51 0.71 2.60 -8.41
C SER A 51 1.35 2.37 -7.03
N ILE A 52 2.66 2.53 -6.90
CA ILE A 52 3.37 2.44 -5.62
C ILE A 52 2.90 3.55 -4.67
N ILE A 53 2.82 4.80 -5.16
CA ILE A 53 2.33 5.93 -4.37
C ILE A 53 0.88 5.68 -3.94
N ALA A 54 0.00 5.30 -4.87
CA ALA A 54 -1.40 5.04 -4.58
C ALA A 54 -1.61 3.90 -3.56
N ALA A 55 -0.79 2.85 -3.64
CA ALA A 55 -0.84 1.73 -2.70
C ALA A 55 -0.37 2.09 -1.29
N ASN A 56 0.50 3.11 -1.16
CA ASN A 56 1.04 3.53 0.13
C ASN A 56 0.19 4.60 0.83
N ILE A 57 -0.61 5.39 0.09
CA ILE A 57 -1.49 6.40 0.70
C ILE A 57 -2.69 5.69 1.33
N SER A 58 -2.86 5.88 2.64
CA SER A 58 -3.96 5.29 3.41
C SER A 58 -4.53 6.29 4.43
N SER A 59 -5.63 5.92 5.09
CA SER A 59 -6.20 6.67 6.21
C SER A 59 -5.20 6.86 7.37
N HIS A 60 -4.23 5.96 7.51
CA HIS A 60 -3.14 6.11 8.48
C HIS A 60 -2.33 7.39 8.24
N HIS A 61 -2.00 7.71 7.00
CA HIS A 61 -1.26 8.93 6.67
C HIS A 61 -2.12 10.19 6.84
N LEU A 62 -3.38 10.15 6.38
CA LEU A 62 -4.25 11.32 6.39
C LEU A 62 -4.77 11.68 7.80
N VAL A 63 -5.09 10.68 8.61
CA VAL A 63 -5.67 10.90 9.94
C VAL A 63 -4.66 10.60 11.04
N GLY A 64 -3.97 9.46 10.96
CA GLY A 64 -3.02 9.02 11.98
C GLY A 64 -1.80 9.92 12.07
N ALA A 65 -1.07 10.10 10.96
CA ALA A 65 0.16 10.90 10.95
C ALA A 65 -0.14 12.40 11.17
N MET A 66 -1.21 12.95 10.56
CA MET A 66 -1.62 14.34 10.81
C MET A 66 -2.05 14.55 12.26
N GLY A 67 -2.81 13.62 12.86
CA GLY A 67 -3.20 13.68 14.26
C GLY A 67 -2.00 13.61 15.21
N ALA A 68 -1.03 12.75 14.92
CA ALA A 68 0.23 12.65 15.67
C ALA A 68 1.05 13.95 15.56
N ALA A 69 1.12 14.54 14.36
CA ALA A 69 1.80 15.81 14.15
C ALA A 69 1.14 16.96 14.91
N TYR A 70 -0.19 17.00 14.90
CA TYR A 70 -0.94 18.01 15.64
C TYR A 70 -0.75 17.90 17.15
N SER A 71 -0.75 16.70 17.70
CA SER A 71 -0.68 16.46 19.15
C SER A 71 0.75 16.49 19.72
N ARG A 72 1.75 16.04 18.95
CA ARG A 72 3.14 15.86 19.41
C ARG A 72 4.14 16.75 18.68
N GLY A 73 3.67 17.55 17.71
CA GLY A 73 4.50 18.39 16.88
C GLY A 73 5.23 17.62 15.76
N PHE A 74 6.04 18.33 15.01
CA PHE A 74 6.74 17.82 13.82
C PHE A 74 7.71 16.65 14.11
N VAL A 75 8.20 16.55 15.34
CA VAL A 75 9.10 15.46 15.77
C VAL A 75 8.49 14.06 15.57
N ALA A 76 7.17 13.93 15.72
CA ALA A 76 6.49 12.64 15.52
C ALA A 76 6.63 12.12 14.08
N ILE A 77 6.68 13.01 13.10
CA ILE A 77 6.81 12.69 11.67
C ILE A 77 8.28 12.52 11.26
N THR A 78 9.20 13.18 11.94
CA THR A 78 10.62 13.20 11.56
C THR A 78 11.24 11.80 11.62
N LEU A 79 10.86 10.98 12.59
CA LEU A 79 11.32 9.59 12.72
C LEU A 79 10.81 8.71 11.56
N GLU A 80 9.57 8.88 11.17
CA GLU A 80 8.97 8.15 10.03
C GLU A 80 9.67 8.55 8.71
N TRP A 81 9.85 9.83 8.47
CA TRP A 81 10.56 10.33 7.29
C TRP A 81 12.03 9.89 7.25
N GLY A 82 12.71 9.88 8.39
CA GLY A 82 14.07 9.38 8.49
C GLY A 82 14.18 7.90 8.13
N ALA A 83 13.26 7.09 8.64
CA ALA A 83 13.20 5.66 8.33
C ALA A 83 12.88 5.42 6.84
N ILE A 84 11.95 6.18 6.26
CA ILE A 84 11.61 6.11 4.84
C ILE A 84 12.82 6.50 3.98
N LEU A 85 13.48 7.62 4.27
CA LEU A 85 14.64 8.07 3.49
C LEU A 85 15.77 7.05 3.49
N ILE A 86 16.11 6.48 4.64
CA ILE A 86 17.19 5.49 4.74
C ILE A 86 16.73 4.15 4.15
N GLY A 87 15.56 3.66 4.53
CA GLY A 87 15.05 2.36 4.10
C GLY A 87 14.76 2.30 2.61
N PHE A 88 14.13 3.34 2.04
CA PHE A 88 13.85 3.39 0.60
C PHE A 88 15.11 3.51 -0.25
N ASN A 89 16.09 4.31 0.18
CA ASN A 89 17.36 4.40 -0.55
C ASN A 89 18.12 3.07 -0.49
N ALA A 90 18.18 2.42 0.67
CA ALA A 90 18.77 1.08 0.77
C ALA A 90 18.04 0.06 -0.11
N LEU A 91 16.70 0.08 -0.12
CA LEU A 91 15.90 -0.78 -0.98
C LEU A 91 16.21 -0.55 -2.47
N LEU A 92 16.19 0.71 -2.92
CA LEU A 92 16.36 1.05 -4.34
C LEU A 92 17.78 0.80 -4.85
N TRP A 93 18.80 1.15 -4.08
CA TRP A 93 20.18 1.12 -4.55
C TRP A 93 20.92 -0.17 -4.24
N ILE A 94 20.54 -0.88 -3.17
CA ILE A 94 21.22 -2.09 -2.72
C ILE A 94 20.37 -3.34 -3.02
N PHE A 95 19.16 -3.39 -2.47
CA PHE A 95 18.36 -4.62 -2.50
C PHE A 95 17.67 -4.85 -3.85
N LEU A 96 17.08 -3.83 -4.45
CA LEU A 96 16.35 -3.98 -5.70
C LEU A 96 17.24 -4.45 -6.87
N PRO A 97 18.43 -3.86 -7.12
CA PRO A 97 19.35 -4.38 -8.13
C PRO A 97 19.78 -5.82 -7.86
N PHE A 98 19.97 -6.18 -6.59
CA PHE A 98 20.29 -7.55 -6.20
C PHE A 98 19.15 -8.53 -6.53
N TYR A 99 17.89 -8.17 -6.20
CA TYR A 99 16.75 -9.03 -6.50
C TYR A 99 16.51 -9.18 -8.00
N ILE A 100 16.61 -8.10 -8.78
CA ILE A 100 16.43 -8.13 -10.23
C ILE A 100 17.51 -9.01 -10.90
N ARG A 101 18.79 -8.86 -10.51
CA ARG A 101 19.87 -9.65 -11.07
C ARG A 101 19.75 -11.13 -10.79
N ASN A 102 19.21 -11.50 -9.64
CA ASN A 102 19.03 -12.90 -9.25
C ASN A 102 17.66 -13.47 -9.64
N GLY A 103 16.79 -12.69 -10.30
CA GLY A 103 15.49 -13.13 -10.78
C GLY A 103 14.49 -13.47 -9.67
N PHE A 104 14.59 -12.81 -8.50
CA PHE A 104 13.62 -12.96 -7.42
C PHE A 104 12.42 -12.05 -7.65
N TYR A 105 11.21 -12.60 -7.57
CA TYR A 105 9.97 -11.84 -7.69
C TYR A 105 9.42 -11.40 -6.33
N THR A 106 9.75 -12.13 -5.26
CA THR A 106 9.21 -11.87 -3.92
C THR A 106 10.26 -12.11 -2.84
N ILE A 107 10.13 -11.43 -1.70
CA ILE A 107 11.00 -11.63 -0.53
C ILE A 107 10.92 -13.08 -0.01
N PRO A 108 9.72 -13.71 0.13
CA PRO A 108 9.64 -15.11 0.51
C PRO A 108 10.41 -16.07 -0.40
N GLU A 109 10.44 -15.82 -1.71
CA GLU A 109 11.21 -16.63 -2.66
C GLU A 109 12.72 -16.51 -2.43
N TYR A 110 13.19 -15.30 -2.14
CA TYR A 110 14.59 -15.08 -1.77
C TYR A 110 14.96 -15.84 -0.48
N LEU A 111 14.11 -15.77 0.54
CA LEU A 111 14.33 -16.46 1.81
C LEU A 111 14.34 -17.98 1.64
N GLU A 112 13.47 -18.51 0.79
CA GLU A 112 13.45 -19.94 0.46
C GLU A 112 14.77 -20.40 -0.16
N LYS A 113 15.26 -19.68 -1.17
CA LYS A 113 16.51 -20.04 -1.85
C LYS A 113 17.73 -19.92 -0.96
N ARG A 114 17.73 -19.01 0.01
CA ARG A 114 18.87 -18.77 0.89
C ARG A 114 18.85 -19.62 2.15
N TYR A 115 17.70 -19.83 2.76
CA TYR A 115 17.54 -20.42 4.09
C TYR A 115 16.63 -21.65 4.11
N GLY A 116 15.97 -21.96 3.00
CA GLY A 116 15.08 -23.09 2.88
C GLY A 116 13.60 -22.78 3.08
N ASN A 117 12.75 -23.76 2.78
CA ASN A 117 11.29 -23.62 2.77
C ASN A 117 10.69 -23.27 4.13
N ALA A 118 11.27 -23.73 5.24
CA ALA A 118 10.79 -23.42 6.58
C ALA A 118 10.79 -21.89 6.83
N THR A 119 11.85 -21.20 6.44
CA THR A 119 11.99 -19.75 6.59
C THR A 119 10.98 -19.00 5.72
N ARG A 120 10.73 -19.47 4.50
CA ARG A 120 9.68 -18.92 3.64
C ARG A 120 8.30 -18.97 4.31
N VAL A 121 7.93 -20.15 4.82
CA VAL A 121 6.64 -20.38 5.45
C VAL A 121 6.49 -19.54 6.72
N LEU A 122 7.52 -19.53 7.58
CA LEU A 122 7.52 -18.71 8.79
C LEU A 122 7.34 -17.23 8.47
N TYR A 123 8.11 -16.72 7.51
CA TYR A 123 8.00 -15.32 7.08
C TYR A 123 6.61 -15.01 6.53
N ALA A 124 6.04 -15.88 5.70
CA ALA A 124 4.71 -15.69 5.14
C ALA A 124 3.63 -15.63 6.23
N ILE A 125 3.70 -16.50 7.23
CA ILE A 125 2.77 -16.51 8.37
C ILE A 125 2.91 -15.20 9.17
N LEU A 126 4.12 -14.79 9.51
CA LEU A 126 4.36 -13.55 10.28
C LEU A 126 3.85 -12.31 9.53
N ILE A 127 4.12 -12.20 8.24
CA ILE A 127 3.65 -11.08 7.43
C ILE A 127 2.12 -11.08 7.32
N LEU A 128 1.50 -12.23 7.07
CA LEU A 128 0.04 -12.33 7.02
C LEU A 128 -0.59 -11.92 8.35
N PHE A 129 -0.03 -12.39 9.47
CA PHE A 129 -0.50 -12.00 10.80
C PHE A 129 -0.41 -10.48 11.00
N THR A 130 0.73 -9.89 10.66
CA THR A 130 0.93 -8.43 10.78
C THR A 130 -0.06 -7.66 9.91
N TYR A 131 -0.24 -8.04 8.65
CA TYR A 131 -1.19 -7.35 7.77
C TYR A 131 -2.63 -7.47 8.25
N VAL A 132 -3.06 -8.66 8.66
CA VAL A 132 -4.46 -8.87 9.08
C VAL A 132 -4.77 -8.19 10.41
N PHE A 133 -3.93 -8.35 11.41
CA PHE A 133 -4.24 -7.87 12.77
C PHE A 133 -3.76 -6.45 13.05
N VAL A 134 -2.68 -6.00 12.44
CA VAL A 134 -2.12 -4.67 12.68
C VAL A 134 -2.56 -3.69 11.60
N GLU A 135 -2.19 -3.94 10.35
CA GLU A 135 -2.43 -2.99 9.26
C GLU A 135 -3.91 -2.81 8.94
N ILE A 136 -4.63 -3.91 8.68
CA ILE A 136 -6.06 -3.83 8.36
C ILE A 136 -6.84 -3.27 9.55
N GLY A 137 -6.53 -3.70 10.77
CA GLY A 137 -7.16 -3.18 11.99
C GLY A 137 -6.97 -1.67 12.14
N ALA A 138 -5.75 -1.18 11.96
CA ALA A 138 -5.44 0.25 12.05
C ALA A 138 -6.15 1.05 10.95
N VAL A 139 -6.13 0.58 9.70
CA VAL A 139 -6.78 1.25 8.56
C VAL A 139 -8.29 1.31 8.73
N LEU A 140 -8.93 0.22 9.18
CA LEU A 140 -10.36 0.19 9.42
C LEU A 140 -10.76 1.12 10.58
N TYR A 141 -10.01 1.12 11.67
CA TYR A 141 -10.26 2.01 12.80
C TYR A 141 -10.15 3.49 12.40
N LEU A 142 -9.06 3.88 11.74
CA LEU A 142 -8.86 5.26 11.30
C LEU A 142 -9.84 5.67 10.19
N GLY A 143 -10.20 4.74 9.31
CA GLY A 143 -11.25 4.94 8.31
C GLY A 143 -12.62 5.15 8.97
N GLY A 144 -12.97 4.33 9.98
CA GLY A 144 -14.19 4.49 10.77
C GLY A 144 -14.23 5.83 11.50
N LEU A 145 -13.12 6.24 12.11
CA LEU A 145 -13.00 7.56 12.77
C LEU A 145 -13.23 8.71 11.79
N SER A 146 -12.71 8.60 10.57
CA SER A 146 -12.93 9.59 9.50
C SER A 146 -14.40 9.67 9.09
N LEU A 147 -15.05 8.52 8.92
CA LEU A 147 -16.48 8.44 8.58
C LEU A 147 -17.36 8.99 9.73
N HIS A 148 -17.00 8.68 10.97
CA HIS A 148 -17.68 9.27 12.12
C HIS A 148 -17.56 10.80 12.13
N ALA A 149 -16.38 11.34 11.92
CA ALA A 149 -16.14 12.78 11.92
C ALA A 149 -16.86 13.51 10.76
N LEU A 150 -16.96 12.90 9.59
CA LEU A 150 -17.56 13.48 8.40
C LEU A 150 -19.08 13.31 8.32
N PHE A 151 -19.56 12.10 8.62
CA PHE A 151 -20.96 11.70 8.43
C PHE A 151 -21.73 11.50 9.73
N GLY A 152 -21.07 11.54 10.90
CA GLY A 152 -21.72 11.28 12.18
C GLY A 152 -22.15 9.82 12.37
N ILE A 153 -21.60 8.88 11.59
CA ILE A 153 -21.90 7.45 11.70
C ILE A 153 -21.29 6.93 13.01
N PRO A 154 -22.03 6.22 13.87
CA PRO A 154 -21.47 5.63 15.09
C PRO A 154 -20.37 4.61 14.75
N ILE A 155 -19.27 4.63 15.53
CA ILE A 155 -18.14 3.70 15.41
C ILE A 155 -18.46 2.43 16.19
#